data_c05d45b88eba61d48242fb04ee02e709
#
_entry.id   c05d45b88eba61d48242fb04ee02e709
#
_cell.length_a   1.000
_cell.length_b   1.000
_cell.length_c   1.000
_cell.angle_alpha   90.00
_cell.angle_beta   90.00
_cell.angle_gamma   90.00
#
_symmetry.space_group_name_H-M   'P 1'
#
loop_
_entity.id
_entity.type
_entity.pdbx_description
1 polymer ?
#
loop_
_entity_poly.entity_id
_entity_poly.type
_entity_poly.pdbx_seq_one_letter_code
_entity_poly.pdbx_strand_id
1 'polypeptide(L)'
;MKVRYSSMALAELDAILSDIAAKNPTAAQRFEKRIRQVSERMARFPRGFQEVAERPGVRRVPLVRYPYLVFYKVIANEVVVVRVVHGARKEPWENL
;
A
#
# COMPACT_ATOMS: atom_id res chain seq x y z
N MET A 1 -4.92 0.41 -15.61
CA MET A 1 -3.44 0.34 -15.52
C MET A 1 -3.06 -0.86 -14.66
N LYS A 2 -2.02 -1.56 -15.03
CA LYS A 2 -1.54 -2.72 -14.27
C LYS A 2 -0.92 -2.29 -12.93
N VAL A 3 -1.16 -3.07 -11.88
CA VAL A 3 -0.56 -2.84 -10.56
C VAL A 3 0.41 -3.96 -10.25
N ARG A 4 1.63 -3.60 -9.86
CA ARG A 4 2.58 -4.57 -9.33
C ARG A 4 3.16 -4.06 -8.02
N TYR A 5 3.68 -4.97 -7.22
CA TYR A 5 4.23 -4.68 -5.91
C TYR A 5 5.73 -4.92 -5.94
N SER A 6 6.50 -3.97 -5.38
CA SER A 6 7.94 -4.18 -5.21
C SER A 6 8.19 -5.35 -4.24
N SER A 7 9.40 -5.92 -4.29
CA SER A 7 9.75 -7.00 -3.37
C SER A 7 9.65 -6.56 -1.91
N MET A 8 10.01 -5.31 -1.60
CA MET A 8 9.88 -4.75 -0.26
C MET A 8 8.41 -4.65 0.16
N ALA A 9 7.55 -4.13 -0.72
CA ALA A 9 6.11 -4.01 -0.43
C ALA A 9 5.47 -5.38 -0.22
N LEU A 10 5.84 -6.38 -1.02
CA LEU A 10 5.36 -7.75 -0.84
C LEU A 10 5.78 -8.33 0.50
N ALA A 11 7.03 -8.12 0.89
CA ALA A 11 7.53 -8.59 2.20
C ALA A 11 6.80 -7.91 3.34
N GLU A 12 6.53 -6.61 3.23
CA GLU A 12 5.78 -5.86 4.24
C GLU A 12 4.34 -6.36 4.36
N LEU A 13 3.66 -6.57 3.23
CA LEU A 13 2.31 -7.12 3.22
C LEU A 13 2.26 -8.51 3.83
N ASP A 14 3.22 -9.35 3.48
CA ASP A 14 3.29 -10.71 3.98
C ASP A 14 3.45 -10.72 5.50
N ALA A 15 4.31 -9.85 6.04
CA ALA A 15 4.51 -9.72 7.48
C ALA A 15 3.23 -9.26 8.18
N ILE A 16 2.53 -8.27 7.62
CA ILE A 16 1.27 -7.76 8.18
C ILE A 16 0.22 -8.86 8.18
N LEU A 17 0.04 -9.55 7.05
CA LEU A 17 -0.94 -10.63 6.93
C LEU A 17 -0.64 -11.77 7.89
N SER A 18 0.63 -12.14 8.06
CA SER A 18 1.03 -13.19 8.98
C SER A 18 0.70 -12.82 10.43
N ASP A 19 0.97 -11.58 10.81
CA ASP A 19 0.66 -11.09 12.17
C ASP A 19 -0.84 -11.10 12.44
N ILE A 20 -1.64 -10.63 11.48
CA ILE A 20 -3.10 -10.62 11.63
C ILE A 20 -3.63 -12.05 11.69
N ALA A 21 -3.16 -12.92 10.78
CA ALA A 21 -3.64 -14.30 10.70
C ALA A 21 -3.32 -15.10 11.96
N ALA A 22 -2.19 -14.82 12.61
CA ALA A 22 -1.80 -15.48 13.86
C ALA A 22 -2.81 -15.20 14.98
N LYS A 23 -3.48 -14.04 14.94
CA LYS A 23 -4.46 -13.64 15.93
C LYS A 23 -5.89 -13.93 15.49
N ASN A 24 -6.18 -13.74 14.20
CA ASN A 24 -7.53 -13.88 13.66
C ASN A 24 -7.49 -14.11 12.14
N PRO A 25 -7.63 -15.38 11.69
CA PRO A 25 -7.60 -15.68 10.25
C PRO A 25 -8.67 -14.96 9.42
N THR A 26 -9.85 -14.75 9.99
CA THR A 26 -10.93 -14.03 9.30
C THR A 26 -10.56 -12.58 9.07
N ALA A 27 -9.92 -11.96 10.07
CA ALA A 27 -9.44 -10.58 9.94
C ALA A 27 -8.36 -10.47 8.84
N ALA A 28 -7.50 -11.46 8.70
CA ALA A 28 -6.51 -11.51 7.63
C ALA A 28 -7.17 -11.53 6.25
N GLN A 29 -8.24 -12.31 6.09
CA GLN A 29 -9.00 -12.38 4.84
C GLN A 29 -9.64 -11.02 4.50
N ARG A 30 -10.16 -10.33 5.51
CA ARG A 30 -10.75 -8.98 5.33
C ARG A 30 -9.69 -7.97 4.90
N PHE A 31 -8.52 -8.03 5.52
CA PHE A 31 -7.40 -7.15 5.18
C PHE A 31 -6.94 -7.39 3.73
N GLU A 32 -6.79 -8.64 3.33
CA GLU A 32 -6.43 -9.01 1.97
C GLU A 32 -7.45 -8.48 0.95
N LYS A 33 -8.74 -8.62 1.27
CA LYS A 33 -9.81 -8.08 0.42
C LYS A 33 -9.67 -6.57 0.29
N ARG A 34 -9.36 -5.87 1.38
CA ARG A 34 -9.16 -4.41 1.38
C ARG A 34 -8.00 -4.01 0.48
N ILE A 35 -6.89 -4.75 0.55
CA ILE A 35 -5.73 -4.49 -0.31
C ILE A 35 -6.10 -4.66 -1.77
N ARG A 36 -6.87 -5.67 -2.13
CA ARG A 36 -7.34 -5.86 -3.51
C ARG A 36 -8.21 -4.70 -3.99
N GLN A 37 -9.13 -4.23 -3.13
CA GLN A 37 -9.99 -3.09 -3.46
C GLN A 37 -9.17 -1.83 -3.71
N VAL A 38 -8.17 -1.58 -2.87
CA VAL A 38 -7.28 -0.43 -3.03
C VAL A 38 -6.46 -0.56 -4.31
N SER A 39 -5.96 -1.75 -4.62
CA SER A 39 -5.23 -2.00 -5.87
C SER A 39 -6.09 -1.70 -7.10
N GLU A 40 -7.35 -2.12 -7.08
CA GLU A 40 -8.29 -1.84 -8.17
C GLU A 40 -8.51 -0.33 -8.36
N ARG A 41 -8.62 0.40 -7.25
CA ARG A 41 -8.78 1.86 -7.32
C ARG A 41 -7.53 2.55 -7.85
N MET A 42 -6.34 2.11 -7.43
CA MET A 42 -5.08 2.64 -7.97
C MET A 42 -4.96 2.37 -9.47
N ALA A 43 -5.38 1.18 -9.91
CA ALA A 43 -5.36 0.83 -11.33
C ALA A 43 -6.30 1.71 -12.16
N ARG A 44 -7.48 2.02 -11.62
CA ARG A 44 -8.50 2.81 -12.30
C ARG A 44 -8.19 4.30 -12.25
N PHE A 45 -7.69 4.79 -11.12
CA PHE A 45 -7.42 6.21 -10.88
C PHE A 45 -5.99 6.41 -10.39
N PRO A 46 -4.98 6.14 -11.23
CA PRO A 46 -3.58 6.13 -10.77
C PRO A 46 -3.09 7.50 -10.28
N ARG A 47 -3.72 8.58 -10.72
CA ARG A 47 -3.36 9.94 -10.28
C ARG A 47 -4.41 10.56 -9.36
N GLY A 48 -5.34 9.74 -8.86
CA GLY A 48 -6.43 10.20 -8.01
C GLY A 48 -6.09 10.32 -6.53
N PHE A 49 -4.95 9.78 -6.09
CA PHE A 49 -4.54 9.84 -4.70
C PHE A 49 -3.50 10.92 -4.46
N GLN A 50 -3.42 11.40 -3.21
CA GLN A 50 -2.58 12.51 -2.84
C GLN A 50 -1.09 12.19 -3.04
N GLU A 51 -0.38 13.12 -3.69
CA GLU A 51 1.06 13.03 -3.81
C GLU A 51 1.73 13.40 -2.50
N VAL A 52 2.81 12.70 -2.18
CA VAL A 52 3.63 12.99 -0.99
C VAL A 52 4.53 14.18 -1.30
N ALA A 53 4.35 15.29 -0.57
CA ALA A 53 5.10 16.52 -0.84
C ALA A 53 6.60 16.31 -0.71
N GLU A 54 7.04 15.50 0.25
CA GLU A 54 8.45 15.22 0.53
C GLU A 54 9.08 14.27 -0.48
N ARG A 55 8.27 13.62 -1.33
CA ARG A 55 8.73 12.66 -2.34
C ARG A 55 7.91 12.81 -3.61
N PRO A 56 8.26 13.82 -4.46
CA PRO A 56 7.53 14.03 -5.71
C PRO A 56 7.46 12.75 -6.56
N GLY A 57 6.31 12.49 -7.14
CA GLY A 57 6.05 11.27 -7.90
C GLY A 57 5.55 10.10 -7.08
N VAL A 58 5.61 10.19 -5.75
CA VAL A 58 5.07 9.15 -4.86
C VAL A 58 3.70 9.60 -4.37
N ARG A 59 2.74 8.68 -4.39
CA ARG A 59 1.39 8.91 -3.88
C ARG A 59 1.11 7.98 -2.72
N ARG A 60 0.22 8.38 -1.83
CA ARG A 60 -0.13 7.60 -0.65
C ARG A 60 -1.62 7.30 -0.60
N VAL A 61 -1.94 6.10 -0.12
CA VAL A 61 -3.31 5.66 0.09
C VAL A 61 -3.43 5.16 1.52
N PRO A 62 -4.19 5.86 2.39
CA PRO A 62 -4.47 5.32 3.72
C PRO A 62 -5.45 4.16 3.60
N LEU A 63 -5.18 3.07 4.32
CA LEU A 63 -6.11 1.95 4.40
C LEU A 63 -7.14 2.27 5.48
N VAL A 64 -8.32 2.74 5.08
CA VAL A 64 -9.38 3.13 6.01
C VAL A 64 -9.67 1.98 6.98
N ARG A 65 -9.70 2.28 8.28
CA ARG A 65 -9.90 1.35 9.41
C ARG A 65 -8.69 0.48 9.74
N TYR A 66 -7.59 0.65 9.03
CA TYR A 66 -6.33 -0.02 9.33
C TYR A 66 -5.23 1.02 9.50
N PRO A 67 -4.26 0.79 10.40
CA PRO A 67 -3.23 1.79 10.68
C PRO A 67 -2.08 1.79 9.68
N TYR A 68 -2.34 1.45 8.42
CA TYR A 68 -1.31 1.30 7.40
C TYR A 68 -1.51 2.28 6.26
N LEU A 69 -0.38 2.68 5.65
CA LEU A 69 -0.33 3.50 4.45
C LEU A 69 0.31 2.71 3.32
N VAL A 70 -0.27 2.83 2.13
CA VAL A 70 0.30 2.26 0.89
C VAL A 70 0.92 3.41 0.11
N PHE A 71 2.19 3.25 -0.29
CA PHE A 71 2.88 4.21 -1.14
C PHE A 71 3.13 3.61 -2.51
N TYR A 72 2.85 4.37 -3.56
CA TYR A 72 3.03 3.88 -4.92
C TYR A 72 3.53 4.98 -5.85
N LYS A 73 4.08 4.55 -6.99
CA LYS A 73 4.51 5.42 -8.09
C LYS A 73 3.86 4.91 -9.38
N VAL A 74 3.74 5.79 -10.36
CA VAL A 74 3.39 5.38 -11.73
C VAL A 74 4.67 5.37 -12.55
N ILE A 75 5.07 4.21 -13.03
CA ILE A 75 6.30 4.01 -13.78
C ILE A 75 5.97 3.20 -15.04
N ALA A 76 6.33 3.72 -16.21
CA ALA A 76 6.13 3.03 -17.51
C ALA A 76 4.71 2.49 -17.67
N ASN A 77 3.71 3.31 -17.37
CA ASN A 77 2.29 2.96 -17.45
C ASN A 77 1.86 1.83 -16.51
N GLU A 78 2.59 1.64 -15.44
CA GLU A 78 2.23 0.70 -14.38
C GLU A 78 2.17 1.43 -13.04
N VAL A 79 1.26 0.99 -12.18
CA VAL A 79 1.25 1.37 -10.77
C VAL A 79 2.20 0.42 -10.04
N VAL A 80 3.21 0.98 -9.39
CA VAL A 80 4.18 0.19 -8.62
C VAL A 80 4.03 0.54 -7.14
N VAL A 81 3.50 -0.37 -6.35
CA VAL A 81 3.45 -0.21 -4.90
C VAL A 81 4.85 -0.41 -4.35
N VAL A 82 5.40 0.62 -3.74
CA VAL A 82 6.80 0.63 -3.26
C VAL A 82 6.93 0.32 -1.78
N ARG A 83 5.94 0.71 -0.97
CA ARG A 83 5.94 0.43 0.47
C ARG A 83 4.53 0.23 1.00
N VAL A 84 4.42 -0.57 2.06
CA VAL A 84 3.22 -0.66 2.91
C VAL A 84 3.72 -0.56 4.34
N VAL A 85 3.44 0.56 5.00
CA VAL A 85 4.00 0.85 6.31
C VAL A 85 2.94 1.33 7.30
N HIS A 86 3.24 1.19 8.58
CA HIS A 86 2.36 1.68 9.64
C HIS A 86 2.33 3.21 9.61
N GLY A 87 1.13 3.80 9.68
CA GLY A 87 0.95 5.25 9.59
C GLY A 87 1.53 6.05 10.75
N ALA A 88 1.76 5.40 11.90
CA ALA A 88 2.41 6.03 13.05
C ALA A 88 3.92 6.12 12.92
N ARG A 89 4.51 5.50 11.89
CA ARG A 89 5.94 5.56 11.65
C ARG A 89 6.35 7.01 11.36
N LYS A 90 7.40 7.48 12.01
CA LYS A 90 7.95 8.80 11.74
C LYS A 90 8.53 8.81 10.33
N GLU A 91 8.18 9.83 9.55
CA GLU A 91 8.59 9.97 8.15
C GLU A 91 8.35 8.67 7.35
N PRO A 92 7.07 8.25 7.21
CA PRO A 92 6.76 6.98 6.53
C PRO A 92 7.18 6.97 5.05
N TRP A 93 7.47 8.15 4.48
CA TRP A 93 7.96 8.30 3.12
C TRP A 93 9.48 8.13 2.99
N GLU A 94 10.19 7.95 4.08
CA GLU A 94 11.64 7.76 4.05
C GLU A 94 12.01 6.51 3.26
N ASN A 95 13.06 6.59 2.45
CA ASN A 95 13.54 5.49 1.59
C ASN A 95 12.57 5.06 0.47
N LEU A 96 11.73 5.97 0.01
CA LEU A 96 10.80 5.68 -1.11
C LEU A 96 11.41 5.97 -2.49
#